data_8d4b18c0cb0f1923810383cf55a83222
#
_entry.id   8d4b18c0cb0f1923810383cf55a83222
#
_cell.length_a   1.000
_cell.length_b   1.000
_cell.length_c   1.000
_cell.angle_alpha   90.00
_cell.angle_beta   90.00
_cell.angle_gamma   90.00
#
_symmetry.space_group_name_H-M   'P 1'
#
loop_
_entity.id
_entity.type
_entity.pdbx_description
1 polymer ?
#
loop_
_entity_poly.entity_id
_entity_poly.type
_entity_poly.pdbx_seq_one_letter_code
_entity_poly.pdbx_strand_id
1 'polypeptide(L)' 'MAYFLKKTKRNDRLYLSIYESFYSPETKNTRHKSFRKIGFVDALIEQGIDDPISHFQKEVNELNSKRET' A
#
# COMPACT_ATOMS: atom_id res chain seq x y z
N MET A 1 -11.65 6.77 -5.99
CA MET A 1 -10.65 5.69 -5.92
C MET A 1 -9.28 6.25 -5.60
N ALA A 2 -8.56 5.59 -4.71
CA ALA A 2 -7.23 6.03 -4.30
C ALA A 2 -6.40 4.83 -3.87
N TYR A 3 -5.09 4.97 -3.98
CA TYR A 3 -4.16 3.97 -3.48
C TYR A 3 -3.61 4.42 -2.14
N PHE A 4 -3.33 3.48 -1.28
CA PHE A 4 -2.70 3.78 0.01
C PHE A 4 -1.81 2.63 0.45
N LEU A 5 -0.81 2.95 1.24
CA LEU A 5 0.11 1.98 1.78
C LEU A 5 -0.43 1.46 3.11
N LYS A 6 -0.71 0.16 3.16
CA LYS A 6 -1.21 -0.46 4.38
C LYS A 6 -0.08 -1.16 5.11
N LYS A 7 0.00 -0.92 6.41
CA LYS A 7 0.99 -1.53 7.29
C LYS A 7 0.25 -2.49 8.22
N THR A 8 0.63 -3.75 8.18
CA THR A 8 0.02 -4.77 9.03
C THR A 8 1.11 -5.40 9.90
N LYS A 9 0.89 -5.42 11.20
CA LYS A 9 1.82 -6.02 12.13
C LYS A 9 1.47 -7.49 12.34
N ARG A 10 2.44 -8.36 12.08
CA ARG A 10 2.29 -9.82 12.29
C ARG A 10 3.54 -10.36 12.97
N ASN A 11 3.36 -11.05 14.10
CA ASN A 11 4.46 -11.68 14.84
C ASN A 11 5.65 -10.73 15.04
N ASP A 12 5.36 -9.49 15.48
CA ASP A 12 6.35 -8.44 15.70
C ASP A 12 7.06 -7.98 14.42
N ARG A 13 6.53 -8.35 13.26
CA ARG A 13 7.07 -7.92 11.96
C ARG A 13 6.03 -7.08 11.24
N LEU A 14 6.50 -6.08 10.54
CA LEU A 14 5.65 -5.19 9.79
C LEU A 14 5.55 -5.66 8.34
N TYR A 15 4.33 -5.91 7.89
CA TYR A 15 4.04 -6.33 6.52
C TYR A 15 3.45 -5.16 5.75
N LEU A 16 3.99 -4.88 4.58
CA LEU A 16 3.52 -3.79 3.73
C LEU A 16 2.71 -4.32 2.56
N SER A 17 1.68 -3.59 2.19
CA SER A 17 0.89 -3.87 1.00
C SER A 17 0.26 -2.58 0.49
N ILE A 18 -0.04 -2.56 -0.81
CA ILE A 18 -0.71 -1.43 -1.42
C ILE A 18 -2.16 -1.85 -1.70
N TYR A 19 -3.09 -1.05 -1.19
CA TYR A 19 -4.52 -1.29 -1.38
C TYR A 19 -5.11 -0.16 -2.21
N GLU A 20 -6.14 -0.49 -2.94
CA GLU A 20 -6.95 0.49 -3.66
C GLU A 20 -8.26 0.66 -2.92
N SER A 21 -8.61 1.91 -2.61
CA SER A 21 -9.89 2.19 -2.00
C SER A 21 -10.83 2.73 -3.08
N PHE A 22 -12.08 2.28 -3.07
CA PHE A 22 -13.08 2.75 -4.02
C PHE A 22 -14.45 2.79 -3.35
N TYR A 23 -15.26 3.75 -3.81
CA TYR A 23 -16.61 3.93 -3.29
C TYR A 23 -17.59 3.17 -4.16
N SER A 24 -18.45 2.38 -3.53
CA SER A 24 -19.52 1.67 -4.22
C SER A 24 -20.85 2.39 -3.99
N PRO A 25 -21.41 3.03 -5.01
CA PRO A 25 -22.69 3.75 -4.84
C PRO A 25 -23.87 2.82 -4.60
N GLU A 26 -23.76 1.57 -5.03
CA GLU A 26 -24.84 0.59 -4.82
C GLU A 26 -25.00 0.24 -3.34
N THR A 27 -23.91 0.07 -2.64
CA THR A 27 -23.92 -0.28 -1.22
C THR A 27 -23.70 0.93 -0.32
N LYS A 28 -23.34 2.08 -0.90
CA LYS A 28 -23.00 3.32 -0.19
C LYS A 28 -21.87 3.12 0.80
N ASN A 29 -20.94 2.23 0.48
CA ASN A 29 -19.80 1.91 1.33
C ASN A 29 -18.51 2.07 0.57
N THR A 30 -17.44 2.39 1.31
CA THR A 30 -16.10 2.40 0.76
C THR A 30 -15.53 1.00 0.89
N ARG A 31 -15.01 0.44 -0.20
CA ARG A 31 -14.40 -0.87 -0.21
C ARG A 31 -12.92 -0.76 -0.49
N HIS A 32 -12.17 -1.76 -0.04
CA HIS A 32 -10.74 -1.84 -0.24
C HIS A 32 -10.39 -3.11 -0.99
N LYS A 33 -9.51 -2.99 -1.97
CA LYS A 33 -9.05 -4.13 -2.75
C LYS A 33 -7.53 -4.18 -2.70
N SER A 34 -6.99 -5.38 -2.52
CA SER A 34 -5.54 -5.56 -2.55
C SER A 34 -5.04 -5.31 -3.97
N PHE A 35 -4.17 -4.32 -4.12
CA PHE A 35 -3.57 -4.00 -5.41
C PHE A 35 -2.24 -4.74 -5.58
N ARG A 36 -1.40 -4.68 -4.55
CA ARG A 36 -0.07 -5.29 -4.61
C ARG A 36 0.39 -5.70 -3.22
N LYS A 37 0.93 -6.89 -3.10
CA LYS A 37 1.55 -7.34 -1.85
C LYS A 37 3.04 -7.05 -1.95
N ILE A 38 3.56 -6.32 -0.98
CA ILE A 38 4.97 -5.95 -0.99
C ILE A 38 5.79 -6.96 -0.21
N GLY A 39 5.46 -7.17 1.06
CA GLY A 39 6.16 -8.11 1.91
C GLY A 39 6.55 -7.50 3.25
N PHE A 40 7.33 -8.25 4.02
CA PHE A 40 7.77 -7.79 5.33
C PHE A 40 8.87 -6.75 5.20
N VAL A 41 8.83 -5.75 6.08
CA VAL A 41 9.82 -4.69 6.11
C VAL A 41 11.23 -5.26 6.33
N ASP A 42 11.35 -6.24 7.21
CA ASP A 42 12.64 -6.87 7.50
C ASP A 42 13.27 -7.47 6.24
N ALA A 43 12.46 -8.16 5.44
CA ALA A 43 12.94 -8.77 4.20
C ALA A 43 13.34 -7.71 3.18
N LEU A 44 12.62 -6.59 3.14
CA LEU A 44 12.93 -5.50 2.23
C LEU A 44 14.25 -4.81 2.60
N ILE A 45 14.52 -4.66 3.89
CA ILE A 45 15.76 -4.09 4.37
C ILE A 45 16.94 -5.01 3.98
N GLU A 46 16.77 -6.30 4.10
CA GLU A 46 17.79 -7.27 3.68
C GLU A 46 18.06 -7.22 2.18
N GLN A 47 17.08 -6.85 1.39
CA GLN A 47 17.23 -6.69 -0.05
C GLN A 47 17.93 -5.41 -0.46
N GLY A 48 18.25 -4.55 0.51
CA GLY A 48 18.97 -3.31 0.25
C GLY A 48 18.12 -2.06 0.27
N ILE A 49 16.87 -2.17 0.70
CA ILE A 49 15.98 -1.02 0.83
C ILE A 49 16.08 -0.49 2.26
N ASP A 50 16.75 0.64 2.43
CA ASP A 50 16.98 1.20 3.77
C ASP A 50 15.71 1.66 4.46
N ASP A 51 14.78 2.25 3.69
CA ASP A 51 13.52 2.74 4.23
C ASP A 51 12.37 2.28 3.34
N PRO A 52 11.90 1.03 3.53
CA PRO A 52 10.83 0.49 2.70
C PRO A 52 9.54 1.29 2.76
N ILE A 53 9.20 1.81 3.93
CA ILE A 53 7.96 2.56 4.11
C ILE A 53 7.98 3.81 3.23
N SER A 54 9.05 4.58 3.31
CA SER A 54 9.18 5.80 2.51
C SER A 54 9.28 5.47 1.01
N HIS A 55 10.01 4.41 0.68
CA HIS A 55 10.18 3.98 -0.71
C HIS A 55 8.84 3.66 -1.37
N PHE A 56 8.03 2.85 -0.72
CA PHE A 56 6.74 2.46 -1.26
C PHE A 56 5.68 3.54 -1.11
N GLN A 57 5.84 4.42 -0.14
CA GLN A 57 4.96 5.58 -0.03
C GLN A 57 5.09 6.48 -1.25
N LYS A 58 6.30 6.66 -1.75
CA LYS A 58 6.53 7.41 -2.99
C LYS A 58 5.85 6.72 -4.18
N GLU A 59 5.94 5.40 -4.23
CA GLU A 59 5.29 4.63 -5.29
C GLU A 59 3.78 4.83 -5.25
N VAL A 60 3.19 4.78 -4.06
CA VAL A 60 1.75 5.02 -3.88
C VAL A 60 1.40 6.43 -4.32
N ASN A 61 2.20 7.42 -3.95
CA ASN A 61 1.97 8.82 -4.37
C ASN A 61 2.00 8.96 -5.88
N GLU A 62 2.92 8.27 -6.55
CA GLU A 62 3.00 8.28 -8.01
C GLU A 62 1.77 7.65 -8.65
N LEU A 63 1.29 6.53 -8.08
CA LEU A 63 0.09 5.89 -8.57
C LEU A 63 -1.11 6.83 -8.49
N ASN A 64 -1.24 7.53 -7.36
CA ASN A 64 -2.32 8.49 -7.18
C ASN A 64 -2.21 9.67 -8.13
N SER A 65 -0.99 10.13 -8.36
CA SER A 65 -0.74 11.25 -9.28
C SER A 65 -1.11 10.88 -10.72
N LYS A 66 -0.77 9.67 -11.15
CA LYS A 66 -1.09 9.21 -12.50
C LYS A 66 -2.59 9.06 -12.73
N ARG A 67 -3.33 8.82 -11.67
CA ARG A 67 -4.78 8.60 -11.78
C ARG A 67 -5.57 9.88 -11.97
N GLU A 68 -5.02 11.00 -11.57
CA GLU A 68 -5.72 12.27 -11.64
C GLU A 68 -5.77 12.89 -13.03
N THR A 69 -5.10 12.30 -13.99
CA THR A 69 -5.10 12.80 -15.37
C THR A 69 -6.21 12.21 -16.22
#